data_59fde6e616e3d57ae5e2e31841007c2e
#
_entry.id   59fde6e616e3d57ae5e2e31841007c2e
#
_cell.length_a   1.000
_cell.length_b   1.000
_cell.length_c   1.000
_cell.angle_alpha   90.00
_cell.angle_beta   90.00
_cell.angle_gamma   90.00
#
_symmetry.space_group_name_H-M   'P 1'
#
loop_
_entity.id
_entity.type
_entity.pdbx_description
1 polymer ?
#
loop_
_entity_poly.entity_id
_entity_poly.type
_entity_poly.pdbx_seq_one_letter_code
_entity_poly.pdbx_strand_id
1 'polypeptide(L)'
;MAVMPIKVPVVNDNQIFEYSKTLSLPVDAQQAHLNPGDVVVINKDNGIAGILQSKVRPVTTGVTADSTPLADVLTAPTYGLNGPGYASVRVAGGVFELVGKSVAAAKAGAPVYAKAATGSGTKPEITTVKAGADVVIGWLKEPLAASANPQKMQVVLAPAKNA
;
A
#
# COMPACT_ATOMS: atom_id res chain seq x y z
N MET A 1 -11.58 -23.21 31.41
CA MET A 1 -11.50 -23.74 30.04
C MET A 1 -10.59 -22.82 29.24
N ALA A 2 -9.35 -23.27 29.02
CA ALA A 2 -8.41 -22.43 28.30
C ALA A 2 -8.78 -22.42 26.82
N VAL A 3 -9.25 -21.31 26.37
CA VAL A 3 -9.43 -21.09 24.95
C VAL A 3 -8.04 -20.90 24.34
N MET A 4 -7.54 -21.94 23.71
CA MET A 4 -6.24 -21.95 23.08
C MET A 4 -6.27 -21.82 21.54
N PRO A 5 -7.33 -21.32 20.92
CA PRO A 5 -7.36 -21.22 19.48
C PRO A 5 -6.42 -20.16 18.93
N ILE A 6 -5.98 -19.23 19.75
CA ILE A 6 -5.14 -18.09 19.31
C ILE A 6 -3.72 -18.54 18.95
N LYS A 7 -3.26 -19.65 19.47
CA LYS A 7 -1.90 -20.13 19.15
C LYS A 7 -1.78 -20.82 17.80
N VAL A 8 -2.86 -21.35 17.30
CA VAL A 8 -2.84 -22.08 16.03
C VAL A 8 -2.62 -21.17 14.82
N PRO A 9 -3.29 -20.03 14.74
CA PRO A 9 -3.05 -19.07 13.66
C PRO A 9 -1.65 -18.47 13.67
N VAL A 10 -1.03 -18.40 14.83
CA VAL A 10 0.30 -17.79 15.01
C VAL A 10 1.41 -18.59 14.31
N VAL A 11 1.19 -19.86 14.07
CA VAL A 11 2.21 -20.78 13.53
C VAL A 11 2.07 -21.01 12.02
N ASN A 12 1.01 -20.53 11.42
CA ASN A 12 0.71 -20.74 10.02
C ASN A 12 0.56 -19.41 9.26
N ASP A 13 0.25 -19.48 7.98
CA ASP A 13 0.09 -18.31 7.11
C ASP A 13 -0.96 -17.31 7.61
N ASN A 14 -1.89 -17.72 8.46
CA ASN A 14 -2.86 -16.81 9.05
C ASN A 14 -2.21 -15.80 10.01
N GLN A 15 -1.05 -16.10 10.54
CA GLN A 15 -0.30 -15.14 11.35
C GLN A 15 -0.01 -13.85 10.60
N ILE A 16 0.23 -13.96 9.31
CA ILE A 16 0.46 -12.79 8.43
C ILE A 16 -0.80 -11.92 8.37
N PHE A 17 -1.98 -12.53 8.42
CA PHE A 17 -3.24 -11.79 8.42
C PHE A 17 -3.53 -11.10 9.75
N GLU A 18 -3.13 -11.68 10.86
CA GLU A 18 -3.27 -11.04 12.18
C GLU A 18 -2.43 -9.76 12.27
N TYR A 19 -1.29 -9.73 11.61
CA TYR A 19 -0.43 -8.53 11.53
C TYR A 19 -0.77 -7.62 10.36
N SER A 20 -1.76 -7.97 9.55
CA SER A 20 -2.17 -7.10 8.46
C SER A 20 -2.85 -5.85 9.01
N LYS A 21 -2.35 -4.70 8.60
CA LYS A 21 -2.93 -3.41 8.96
C LYS A 21 -3.42 -2.69 7.73
N THR A 22 -4.71 -2.43 7.75
CA THR A 22 -5.35 -1.50 6.82
C THR A 22 -5.76 -0.27 7.61
N LEU A 23 -5.31 0.87 7.17
CA LEU A 23 -5.56 2.16 7.81
C LEU A 23 -6.30 3.07 6.84
N SER A 24 -7.17 3.91 7.37
CA SER A 24 -7.71 5.04 6.63
C SER A 24 -6.68 6.18 6.68
N LEU A 25 -6.06 6.48 5.54
CA LEU A 25 -4.98 7.45 5.47
C LEU A 25 -5.29 8.54 4.43
N PRO A 26 -4.84 9.78 4.67
CA PRO A 26 -4.94 10.85 3.69
C PRO A 26 -4.04 10.52 2.49
N VAL A 27 -4.56 10.73 1.29
CA VAL A 27 -3.84 10.51 0.04
C VAL A 27 -3.67 11.84 -0.67
N ASP A 28 -2.45 12.10 -1.12
CA ASP A 28 -2.14 13.30 -1.89
C ASP A 28 -3.04 13.39 -3.13
N ALA A 29 -3.51 14.60 -3.44
CA ALA A 29 -4.37 14.86 -4.59
C ALA A 29 -3.76 14.38 -5.92
N GLN A 30 -2.44 14.39 -6.04
CA GLN A 30 -1.73 13.88 -7.22
C GLN A 30 -1.89 12.35 -7.38
N GLN A 31 -2.17 11.63 -6.31
CA GLN A 31 -2.38 10.19 -6.30
C GLN A 31 -3.86 9.78 -6.22
N ALA A 32 -4.78 10.75 -6.22
CA ALA A 32 -6.23 10.49 -6.10
C ALA A 32 -6.80 9.64 -7.26
N HIS A 33 -6.11 9.59 -8.39
CA HIS A 33 -6.48 8.79 -9.57
C HIS A 33 -6.16 7.29 -9.44
N LEU A 34 -5.36 6.90 -8.44
CA LEU A 34 -4.96 5.50 -8.24
C LEU A 34 -6.17 4.61 -7.92
N ASN A 35 -6.06 3.35 -8.29
CA ASN A 35 -7.11 2.35 -8.10
C ASN A 35 -6.74 1.36 -6.97
N PRO A 36 -7.72 0.66 -6.39
CA PRO A 36 -7.44 -0.47 -5.51
C PRO A 36 -6.45 -1.45 -6.15
N GLY A 37 -5.47 -1.88 -5.36
CA GLY A 37 -4.34 -2.69 -5.81
C GLY A 37 -3.10 -1.89 -6.22
N ASP A 38 -3.22 -0.60 -6.49
CA ASP A 38 -2.06 0.25 -6.77
C ASP A 38 -1.29 0.56 -5.47
N VAL A 39 0.02 0.72 -5.63
CA VAL A 39 0.88 1.25 -4.56
C VAL A 39 0.63 2.74 -4.41
N VAL A 40 0.56 3.21 -3.18
CA VAL A 40 0.43 4.62 -2.83
C VAL A 40 1.52 5.02 -1.84
N VAL A 41 2.10 6.18 -2.03
CA VAL A 41 3.04 6.81 -1.08
C VAL A 41 2.30 7.91 -0.33
N ILE A 42 2.04 7.67 0.95
CA ILE A 42 1.25 8.58 1.79
C ILE A 42 2.08 9.77 2.24
N ASN A 43 3.27 9.50 2.68
CA ASN A 43 4.18 10.54 3.16
C ASN A 43 5.61 10.13 2.81
N LYS A 44 6.21 10.85 1.88
CA LYS A 44 7.60 10.61 1.47
C LYS A 44 8.61 10.93 2.58
N ASP A 45 8.28 11.87 3.47
CA ASP A 45 9.20 12.33 4.51
C ASP A 45 9.18 11.39 5.73
N ASN A 46 8.02 10.80 6.03
CA ASN A 46 7.83 9.86 7.15
C ASN A 46 7.88 8.39 6.73
N GLY A 47 8.08 8.12 5.46
CA GLY A 47 8.29 6.76 4.97
C GLY A 47 7.05 5.86 5.03
N ILE A 48 5.84 6.40 4.81
CA ILE A 48 4.62 5.61 4.79
C ILE A 48 4.18 5.37 3.36
N ALA A 49 4.14 4.11 2.97
CA ALA A 49 3.56 3.65 1.71
C ALA A 49 2.77 2.35 1.93
N GLY A 50 1.94 2.00 0.99
CA GLY A 50 1.14 0.78 1.06
C GLY A 50 0.39 0.50 -0.22
N ILE A 51 -0.59 -0.40 -0.13
CA ILE A 51 -1.44 -0.80 -1.25
C ILE A 51 -2.86 -0.33 -0.99
N LEU A 52 -3.42 0.41 -1.93
CA LEU A 52 -4.80 0.87 -1.87
C LEU A 52 -5.76 -0.32 -1.83
N GLN A 53 -6.70 -0.28 -0.89
CA GLN A 53 -7.80 -1.24 -0.76
C GLN A 53 -9.14 -0.64 -1.21
N SER A 54 -9.21 0.68 -1.26
CA SER A 54 -10.37 1.44 -1.78
C SER A 54 -9.89 2.57 -2.69
N LYS A 55 -10.79 3.14 -3.47
CA LYS A 55 -10.50 4.42 -4.14
C LYS A 55 -10.33 5.54 -3.13
N VAL A 56 -9.59 6.55 -3.49
CA VAL A 56 -9.51 7.80 -2.74
C VAL A 56 -10.86 8.50 -2.82
N ARG A 57 -11.44 8.82 -1.67
CA ARG A 57 -12.72 9.54 -1.66
C ARG A 57 -12.52 10.98 -2.14
N PRO A 58 -13.30 11.44 -3.12
CA PRO A 58 -13.17 12.81 -3.62
C PRO A 58 -13.36 13.84 -2.52
N VAL A 59 -12.58 14.90 -2.56
CA VAL A 59 -12.82 16.10 -1.75
C VAL A 59 -13.85 16.93 -2.49
N THR A 60 -15.12 16.82 -2.08
CA THR A 60 -16.19 17.67 -2.61
C THR A 60 -16.23 18.98 -1.80
N THR A 61 -15.81 20.06 -2.40
CA THR A 61 -16.01 21.40 -1.85
C THR A 61 -17.51 21.72 -1.89
N GLY A 62 -18.11 21.94 -0.72
CA GLY A 62 -19.51 22.38 -0.62
C GLY A 62 -20.52 21.38 -0.08
N VAL A 63 -20.12 20.18 0.33
CA VAL A 63 -20.98 19.25 1.05
C VAL A 63 -20.93 19.57 2.54
N THR A 64 -22.02 20.09 3.09
CA THR A 64 -22.18 20.26 4.53
C THR A 64 -22.29 18.88 5.19
N ALA A 65 -21.84 18.76 6.44
CA ALA A 65 -21.78 17.52 7.21
C ALA A 65 -23.13 16.77 7.34
N ASP A 66 -24.24 17.43 7.07
CA ASP A 66 -25.60 16.87 7.15
C ASP A 66 -26.06 16.09 5.91
N SER A 67 -25.29 16.15 4.84
CA SER A 67 -25.60 15.39 3.64
C SER A 67 -24.68 14.18 3.53
N THR A 68 -24.83 13.20 4.42
CA THR A 68 -24.38 11.84 4.12
C THR A 68 -25.48 11.21 3.27
N PRO A 69 -25.44 11.31 1.95
CA PRO A 69 -26.52 10.76 1.15
C PRO A 69 -26.49 9.25 1.31
N LEU A 70 -27.67 8.64 1.28
CA LEU A 70 -27.82 7.19 1.14
C LEU A 70 -26.94 6.64 -0.01
N ALA A 71 -26.66 7.46 -1.02
CA ALA A 71 -25.69 7.21 -2.07
C ALA A 71 -24.27 6.91 -1.56
N ASP A 72 -23.82 7.52 -0.45
CA ASP A 72 -22.48 7.25 0.11
C ASP A 72 -22.39 5.86 0.73
N VAL A 73 -23.48 5.35 1.29
CA VAL A 73 -23.54 3.97 1.79
C VAL A 73 -23.49 2.98 0.63
N LEU A 74 -24.13 3.30 -0.49
CA LEU A 74 -24.14 2.46 -1.69
C LEU A 74 -22.77 2.50 -2.41
N THR A 75 -21.99 3.55 -2.24
CA THR A 75 -20.63 3.68 -2.78
C THR A 75 -19.54 3.21 -1.81
N ALA A 76 -19.91 2.77 -0.60
CA ALA A 76 -18.97 2.25 0.40
C ALA A 76 -18.02 1.15 -0.13
N PRO A 77 -18.43 0.22 -1.01
CA PRO A 77 -17.48 -0.72 -1.62
C PRO A 77 -16.36 -0.04 -2.42
N THR A 78 -16.61 1.14 -2.96
CA THR A 78 -15.62 1.88 -3.76
C THR A 78 -14.66 2.69 -2.89
N TYR A 79 -15.19 3.39 -1.88
CA TYR A 79 -14.42 4.32 -1.04
C TYR A 79 -14.18 3.80 0.37
N GLY A 80 -14.88 2.74 0.79
CA GLY A 80 -14.92 2.32 2.18
C GLY A 80 -15.62 3.37 3.05
N LEU A 81 -15.38 3.31 4.35
CA LEU A 81 -15.86 4.30 5.31
C LEU A 81 -14.86 5.46 5.49
N ASN A 82 -14.18 5.84 4.42
CA ASN A 82 -13.16 6.88 4.47
C ASN A 82 -13.76 8.28 4.32
N GLY A 83 -13.18 9.24 5.01
CA GLY A 83 -13.48 10.66 4.82
C GLY A 83 -12.98 11.20 3.45
N PRO A 84 -13.40 12.41 3.08
CA PRO A 84 -12.92 13.08 1.85
C PRO A 84 -11.39 13.19 1.83
N GLY A 85 -10.77 12.85 0.72
CA GLY A 85 -9.31 12.83 0.57
C GLY A 85 -8.62 11.62 1.18
N TYR A 86 -9.36 10.67 1.77
CA TYR A 86 -8.81 9.47 2.42
C TYR A 86 -9.10 8.22 1.60
N ALA A 87 -8.27 7.21 1.82
CA ALA A 87 -8.49 5.87 1.30
C ALA A 87 -8.08 4.81 2.33
N SER A 88 -8.64 3.62 2.21
CA SER A 88 -8.17 2.45 2.94
C SER A 88 -6.87 1.95 2.32
N VAL A 89 -5.79 1.96 3.09
CA VAL A 89 -4.44 1.57 2.64
C VAL A 89 -3.94 0.43 3.51
N ARG A 90 -3.56 -0.67 2.88
CA ARG A 90 -2.87 -1.76 3.56
C ARG A 90 -1.40 -1.41 3.66
N VAL A 91 -0.91 -1.25 4.89
CA VAL A 91 0.47 -0.86 5.18
C VAL A 91 1.32 -2.02 5.69
N ALA A 92 0.72 -3.13 6.05
CA ALA A 92 1.43 -4.33 6.52
C ALA A 92 0.66 -5.60 6.26
N GLY A 93 1.39 -6.70 6.13
CA GLY A 93 0.87 -8.06 6.01
C GLY A 93 0.42 -8.45 4.60
N GLY A 94 0.64 -9.70 4.27
CA GLY A 94 0.37 -10.29 2.97
C GLY A 94 1.55 -10.24 2.00
N VAL A 95 1.44 -11.05 0.96
CA VAL A 95 2.35 -11.07 -0.18
C VAL A 95 1.62 -10.54 -1.39
N PHE A 96 2.22 -9.59 -2.07
CA PHE A 96 1.64 -8.96 -3.26
C PHE A 96 2.54 -9.12 -4.46
N GLU A 97 1.96 -9.39 -5.61
CA GLU A 97 2.65 -9.31 -6.88
C GLU A 97 2.62 -7.86 -7.35
N LEU A 98 3.77 -7.23 -7.39
CA LEU A 98 3.94 -5.87 -7.88
C LEU A 98 4.76 -5.89 -9.18
N VAL A 99 4.58 -4.88 -10.00
CA VAL A 99 5.39 -4.67 -11.20
C VAL A 99 6.36 -3.53 -10.93
N GLY A 100 7.64 -3.81 -11.05
CA GLY A 100 8.68 -2.82 -10.77
C GLY A 100 9.99 -3.14 -11.47
N LYS A 101 11.01 -2.33 -11.25
CA LYS A 101 12.33 -2.46 -11.86
C LYS A 101 13.37 -2.92 -10.83
N SER A 102 14.28 -3.76 -11.28
CA SER A 102 15.46 -4.17 -10.52
C SER A 102 16.67 -4.14 -11.42
N VAL A 103 17.34 -3.00 -11.49
CA VAL A 103 18.53 -2.82 -12.36
C VAL A 103 19.73 -3.66 -11.93
N ALA A 104 19.73 -4.17 -10.71
CA ALA A 104 20.69 -5.13 -10.20
C ALA A 104 19.96 -6.36 -9.66
N ALA A 105 20.60 -7.52 -9.69
CA ALA A 105 20.05 -8.72 -9.07
C ALA A 105 19.83 -8.49 -7.57
N ALA A 106 18.66 -8.87 -7.06
CA ALA A 106 18.29 -8.72 -5.66
C ALA A 106 17.99 -10.08 -5.03
N LYS A 107 18.44 -10.28 -3.80
CA LYS A 107 18.19 -11.52 -3.05
C LYS A 107 16.82 -11.48 -2.38
N ALA A 108 16.28 -12.65 -2.02
CA ALA A 108 15.14 -12.73 -1.10
C ALA A 108 15.45 -11.94 0.19
N GLY A 109 14.48 -11.22 0.72
CA GLY A 109 14.66 -10.33 1.86
C GLY A 109 15.25 -8.94 1.52
N ALA A 110 15.59 -8.67 0.26
CA ALA A 110 16.01 -7.32 -0.14
C ALA A 110 14.84 -6.33 -0.04
N PRO A 111 15.09 -5.09 0.39
CA PRO A 111 14.05 -4.07 0.49
C PRO A 111 13.51 -3.68 -0.89
N VAL A 112 12.20 -3.42 -0.93
CA VAL A 112 11.52 -2.89 -2.11
C VAL A 112 11.03 -1.49 -1.78
N TYR A 113 11.28 -0.57 -2.68
CA TYR A 113 11.00 0.84 -2.51
C TYR A 113 9.90 1.30 -3.46
N ALA A 114 9.11 2.25 -3.01
CA ALA A 114 8.19 3.02 -3.82
C ALA A 114 8.68 4.46 -3.92
N LYS A 115 8.81 4.94 -5.13
CA LYS A 115 9.05 6.34 -5.44
C LYS A 115 7.71 7.03 -5.66
N ALA A 116 7.46 8.12 -4.94
CA ALA A 116 6.24 8.88 -5.13
C ALA A 116 6.07 9.32 -6.59
N ALA A 117 4.84 9.30 -7.07
CA ALA A 117 4.50 9.82 -8.38
C ALA A 117 4.87 11.31 -8.48
N THR A 118 5.50 11.70 -9.58
CA THR A 118 5.98 13.08 -9.79
C THR A 118 4.99 13.95 -10.54
N GLY A 119 3.85 13.40 -10.98
CA GLY A 119 2.85 14.14 -11.71
C GLY A 119 1.47 13.50 -11.64
N SER A 120 0.45 14.31 -11.91
CA SER A 120 -0.94 13.83 -11.99
C SER A 120 -1.07 12.76 -13.07
N GLY A 121 -1.74 11.65 -12.74
CA GLY A 121 -1.94 10.53 -13.65
C GLY A 121 -0.80 9.52 -13.71
N THR A 122 0.32 9.75 -13.01
CA THR A 122 1.43 8.79 -12.93
C THR A 122 1.30 7.91 -11.68
N LYS A 123 1.75 6.65 -11.79
CA LYS A 123 1.80 5.72 -10.66
C LYS A 123 3.16 5.78 -9.97
N PRO A 124 3.24 5.49 -8.66
CA PRO A 124 4.50 5.30 -7.97
C PRO A 124 5.36 4.24 -8.68
N GLU A 125 6.63 4.52 -8.85
CA GLU A 125 7.58 3.57 -9.41
C GLU A 125 8.07 2.62 -8.31
N ILE A 126 8.10 1.32 -8.60
CA ILE A 126 8.56 0.29 -7.68
C ILE A 126 9.96 -0.16 -8.10
N THR A 127 10.88 -0.21 -7.14
CA THR A 127 12.27 -0.56 -7.41
C THR A 127 12.92 -1.29 -6.22
N THR A 128 13.98 -2.04 -6.50
CA THR A 128 14.83 -2.66 -5.47
C THR A 128 16.05 -1.81 -5.12
N VAL A 129 16.25 -0.69 -5.81
CA VAL A 129 17.37 0.22 -5.58
C VAL A 129 16.85 1.54 -5.04
N LYS A 130 17.26 1.89 -3.83
CA LYS A 130 16.89 3.15 -3.20
C LYS A 130 17.48 4.35 -3.95
N ALA A 131 16.67 5.34 -4.22
CA ALA A 131 17.09 6.62 -4.76
C ALA A 131 16.37 7.76 -4.01
N GLY A 132 17.15 8.65 -3.39
CA GLY A 132 16.61 9.83 -2.72
C GLY A 132 15.57 9.51 -1.62
N ALA A 133 14.39 10.09 -1.76
CA ALA A 133 13.29 9.99 -0.79
C ALA A 133 12.36 8.77 -1.02
N ASP A 134 12.87 7.71 -1.64
CA ASP A 134 12.09 6.50 -1.86
C ASP A 134 11.73 5.83 -0.52
N VAL A 135 10.50 5.35 -0.44
CA VAL A 135 9.92 4.76 0.76
C VAL A 135 9.93 3.24 0.67
N VAL A 136 10.40 2.55 1.69
CA VAL A 136 10.30 1.08 1.74
C VAL A 136 8.84 0.66 1.90
N ILE A 137 8.37 -0.23 1.01
CA ILE A 137 7.03 -0.81 1.08
C ILE A 137 7.03 -2.24 1.59
N GLY A 138 8.17 -2.89 1.58
CA GLY A 138 8.29 -4.28 1.99
C GLY A 138 9.59 -4.91 1.55
N TRP A 139 9.58 -6.24 1.46
CA TRP A 139 10.75 -7.07 1.20
C TRP A 139 10.45 -8.07 0.10
N LEU A 140 11.42 -8.35 -0.75
CA LEU A 140 11.29 -9.42 -1.74
C LEU A 140 11.08 -10.77 -1.05
N LYS A 141 10.04 -11.49 -1.44
CA LYS A 141 9.84 -12.87 -1.00
C LYS A 141 10.82 -13.82 -1.66
N GLU A 142 11.12 -13.58 -2.93
CA GLU A 142 11.97 -14.42 -3.77
C GLU A 142 13.08 -13.59 -4.42
N PRO A 143 14.23 -14.20 -4.78
CA PRO A 143 15.28 -13.48 -5.47
C PRO A 143 14.79 -13.01 -6.84
N LEU A 144 15.31 -11.86 -7.27
CA LEU A 144 14.94 -11.22 -8.52
C LEU A 144 16.17 -11.01 -9.39
N ALA A 145 16.08 -11.38 -10.66
CA ALA A 145 17.15 -11.15 -11.62
C ALA A 145 17.24 -9.66 -11.98
N ALA A 146 18.42 -9.22 -12.37
CA ALA A 146 18.61 -7.88 -12.90
C ALA A 146 17.82 -7.69 -14.20
N SER A 147 17.07 -6.59 -14.29
CA SER A 147 16.34 -6.22 -15.50
C SER A 147 16.13 -4.71 -15.55
N ALA A 148 16.44 -4.11 -16.69
CA ALA A 148 16.09 -2.72 -16.97
C ALA A 148 14.59 -2.53 -17.27
N ASN A 149 13.92 -3.62 -17.68
CA ASN A 149 12.49 -3.61 -17.96
C ASN A 149 11.68 -3.92 -16.68
N PRO A 150 10.44 -3.40 -16.59
CA PRO A 150 9.54 -3.78 -15.51
C PRO A 150 9.32 -5.28 -15.48
N GLN A 151 9.36 -5.87 -14.31
CA GLN A 151 9.13 -7.29 -14.07
C GLN A 151 8.27 -7.49 -12.84
N LYS A 152 7.62 -8.66 -12.76
CA LYS A 152 6.82 -9.04 -11.60
C LYS A 152 7.73 -9.40 -10.44
N MET A 153 7.38 -8.94 -9.26
CA MET A 153 8.08 -9.25 -8.02
C MET A 153 7.08 -9.56 -6.90
N GLN A 154 7.36 -10.59 -6.13
CA GLN A 154 6.58 -10.92 -4.95
C GLN A 154 7.15 -10.15 -3.75
N VAL A 155 6.32 -9.29 -3.17
CA VAL A 155 6.69 -8.41 -2.07
C VAL A 155 5.88 -8.74 -0.84
N VAL A 156 6.58 -9.04 0.25
CA VAL A 156 5.99 -9.14 1.59
C VAL A 156 5.83 -7.72 2.10
N LEU A 157 4.59 -7.28 2.26
CA LEU A 157 4.30 -5.93 2.71
C LEU A 157 4.64 -5.79 4.20
N ALA A 158 5.53 -4.90 4.52
CA ALA A 158 5.93 -4.62 5.89
C ALA A 158 6.27 -3.14 6.04
N PRO A 159 5.76 -2.48 7.10
CA PRO A 159 6.16 -1.12 7.38
C PRO A 159 7.66 -1.12 7.69
N ALA A 160 8.41 -0.39 6.91
CA ALA A 160 9.79 -0.15 7.28
C ALA A 160 9.81 0.86 8.42
N LYS A 161 10.46 0.51 9.50
CA LYS A 161 11.05 1.51 10.34
C LYS A 161 12.15 2.16 9.50
N ASN A 162 12.01 3.45 9.20
CA ASN A 162 13.12 4.20 8.64
C ASN A 162 14.27 4.08 9.63
N ALA A 163 15.31 3.37 9.20
CA ALA A 163 16.58 3.35 9.88
C ALA A 163 17.36 4.59 9.44
#